data_d6058d80bd7261760fa69258ac393f7c
#
_entry.id   d6058d80bd7261760fa69258ac393f7c
#
_cell.length_a   1.000
_cell.length_b   1.000
_cell.length_c   1.000
_cell.angle_alpha   90.00
_cell.angle_beta   90.00
_cell.angle_gamma   90.00
#
_symmetry.space_group_name_H-M   'P 1'
#
loop_
_entity.id
_entity.type
_entity.pdbx_description
1 polymer ?
#
loop_
_entity_poly.entity_id
_entity_poly.type
_entity_poly.pdbx_seq_one_letter_code
_entity_poly.pdbx_strand_id
1 'polypeptide(L)'
;MLQRPMMSWIVALVLAFVAIVPVLADMQHHRIRMHHDFKRALKEDDKYYTPSRFMDVSSQFDMDHFGISKQHKSHGKLKVPKGSEIRHVKVHDTGTNFLAYFSKDVNEKKVTHAYVMFHGRNRDGDRYWSIMNRALESARKDNYPGAPKHAVVVAPQFFSAKLNEGQYGNSTLAWSDVNAWQSGSVAVHPKGTDVSSMDAVDALVDLFSNEKKYPNLKNLTLVGHGGGGQLMNRYATVGKDSSRKGIHIRYIVGDPSTSAYFTYHRPMTDKSIASPETCSSYNNWRYGFDTFPGTLHDSKEPHDYFKQYINRDVVNIVGLMDVLENGDQKCMALLQGGHKRRDRNLSWWRYINMLGRTNENLHGFPGNFSDLPDWSRHSNGIIKTRLTIVPHVKHNAEKVFGSKHGRSALFDHYDVDMGWRPDGWTYQAPKARIALQNKKASSSSSSSSSSSPPTSSTSLSSSSSSASSSSPSQESAPSESTLGGRMYAHDDSASHPCSHVSLLAPLVFACVILVL
;
A
#
# COMPACT_ATOMS: atom_id res chain seq x y z
N MET A 1 49.07 55.05 -16.79
CA MET A 1 48.74 53.74 -17.42
C MET A 1 48.01 52.83 -16.45
N LEU A 2 46.76 53.14 -16.07
CA LEU A 2 45.98 52.31 -15.11
C LEU A 2 44.46 52.44 -15.37
N GLN A 3 44.00 52.20 -16.60
CA GLN A 3 42.57 52.33 -16.94
C GLN A 3 41.98 51.16 -17.75
N ARG A 4 42.67 50.03 -17.88
CA ARG A 4 42.17 48.86 -18.67
C ARG A 4 41.48 47.70 -17.93
N PRO A 5 41.56 47.46 -16.61
CA PRO A 5 40.86 46.31 -16.04
C PRO A 5 39.38 46.53 -15.69
N MET A 6 38.94 47.80 -15.46
CA MET A 6 37.56 48.05 -15.00
C MET A 6 36.50 47.83 -16.09
N MET A 7 36.84 48.10 -17.35
CA MET A 7 35.89 47.92 -18.46
C MET A 7 35.61 46.46 -18.81
N SER A 8 36.55 45.55 -18.53
CA SER A 8 36.39 44.11 -18.75
C SER A 8 35.40 43.48 -17.77
N TRP A 9 35.37 43.94 -16.52
CA TRP A 9 34.44 43.45 -15.50
C TRP A 9 32.99 43.91 -15.72
N ILE A 10 32.79 45.11 -16.22
CA ILE A 10 31.46 45.63 -16.54
C ILE A 10 30.85 44.87 -17.73
N VAL A 11 31.64 44.56 -18.76
CA VAL A 11 31.19 43.77 -19.90
C VAL A 11 30.84 42.32 -19.48
N ALA A 12 31.64 41.72 -18.59
CA ALA A 12 31.37 40.39 -18.07
C ALA A 12 30.09 40.35 -17.20
N LEU A 13 29.84 41.39 -16.38
CA LEU A 13 28.62 41.55 -15.59
C LEU A 13 27.37 41.73 -16.46
N VAL A 14 27.47 42.56 -17.52
CA VAL A 14 26.36 42.78 -18.45
C VAL A 14 26.04 41.49 -19.24
N LEU A 15 27.05 40.77 -19.69
CA LEU A 15 26.84 39.47 -20.37
C LEU A 15 26.25 38.41 -19.43
N ALA A 16 26.63 38.37 -18.16
CA ALA A 16 26.03 37.52 -17.16
C ALA A 16 24.55 37.88 -16.89
N PHE A 17 24.24 39.18 -16.83
CA PHE A 17 22.86 39.66 -16.67
C PHE A 17 21.97 39.32 -17.88
N VAL A 18 22.49 39.45 -19.09
CA VAL A 18 21.77 39.11 -20.34
C VAL A 18 21.52 37.59 -20.46
N ALA A 19 22.41 36.77 -19.90
CA ALA A 19 22.21 35.29 -19.87
C ALA A 19 21.26 34.84 -18.76
N ILE A 20 21.18 35.53 -17.61
CA ILE A 20 20.36 35.15 -16.46
C ILE A 20 18.88 35.57 -16.64
N VAL A 21 18.62 36.71 -17.28
CA VAL A 21 17.25 37.23 -17.46
C VAL A 21 16.35 36.28 -18.27
N PRO A 22 16.76 35.65 -19.37
CA PRO A 22 15.91 34.69 -20.08
C PRO A 22 15.70 33.42 -19.28
N VAL A 23 16.67 32.96 -18.49
CA VAL A 23 16.52 31.77 -17.61
C VAL A 23 15.51 32.05 -16.51
N LEU A 24 15.53 33.22 -15.89
CA LEU A 24 14.55 33.64 -14.89
C LEU A 24 13.15 33.84 -15.48
N ALA A 25 13.07 34.38 -16.71
CA ALA A 25 11.80 34.53 -17.42
C ALA A 25 11.20 33.15 -17.79
N ASP A 26 12.02 32.21 -18.22
CA ASP A 26 11.60 30.86 -18.53
C ASP A 26 11.15 30.11 -17.27
N MET A 27 11.85 30.28 -16.15
CA MET A 27 11.41 29.75 -14.84
C MET A 27 10.08 30.37 -14.36
N GLN A 28 9.85 31.67 -14.62
CA GLN A 28 8.56 32.30 -14.29
C GLN A 28 7.44 31.84 -15.23
N HIS A 29 7.70 31.67 -16.51
CA HIS A 29 6.75 31.10 -17.46
C HIS A 29 6.43 29.64 -17.12
N HIS A 30 7.41 28.86 -16.70
CA HIS A 30 7.21 27.48 -16.25
C HIS A 30 6.38 27.42 -14.95
N ARG A 31 6.62 28.34 -14.02
CA ARG A 31 5.81 28.48 -12.79
C ARG A 31 4.37 28.88 -13.08
N ILE A 32 4.13 29.78 -14.02
CA ILE A 32 2.79 30.22 -14.42
C ILE A 32 2.07 29.11 -15.17
N ARG A 33 2.74 28.36 -16.05
CA ARG A 33 2.19 27.20 -16.73
C ARG A 33 1.83 26.10 -15.74
N MET A 34 2.72 25.76 -14.81
CA MET A 34 2.43 24.80 -13.73
C MET A 34 1.25 25.23 -12.88
N HIS A 35 1.09 26.53 -12.59
CA HIS A 35 -0.04 27.04 -11.81
C HIS A 35 -1.37 26.98 -12.60
N HIS A 36 -1.33 27.13 -13.91
CA HIS A 36 -2.49 27.00 -14.80
C HIS A 36 -2.90 25.54 -15.01
N ASP A 37 -1.93 24.65 -15.21
CA ASP A 37 -2.16 23.20 -15.32
C ASP A 37 -2.64 22.63 -13.97
N PHE A 38 -2.13 23.17 -12.88
CA PHE A 38 -2.57 22.91 -11.51
C PHE A 38 -4.04 23.28 -11.29
N LYS A 39 -4.48 24.48 -11.73
CA LYS A 39 -5.89 24.89 -11.64
C LYS A 39 -6.81 24.10 -12.56
N ARG A 40 -6.30 23.61 -13.69
CA ARG A 40 -7.05 22.78 -14.63
C ARG A 40 -7.24 21.37 -14.09
N ALA A 41 -6.18 20.78 -13.51
CA ALA A 41 -6.25 19.49 -12.82
C ALA A 41 -7.20 19.51 -11.63
N LEU A 42 -7.25 20.61 -10.85
CA LEU A 42 -8.20 20.80 -9.75
C LEU A 42 -9.67 20.69 -10.22
N LYS A 43 -9.99 21.28 -11.38
CA LYS A 43 -11.37 21.23 -11.93
C LYS A 43 -11.74 19.86 -12.47
N GLU A 44 -10.79 19.10 -13.01
CA GLU A 44 -11.03 17.74 -13.48
C GLU A 44 -11.18 16.74 -12.32
N ASP A 45 -10.41 16.88 -11.26
CA ASP A 45 -10.50 16.03 -10.07
C ASP A 45 -11.82 16.25 -9.31
N ASP A 46 -12.36 17.48 -9.28
CA ASP A 46 -13.66 17.80 -8.68
C ASP A 46 -14.82 17.08 -9.38
N LYS A 47 -14.70 16.76 -10.67
CA LYS A 47 -15.75 16.05 -11.43
C LYS A 47 -16.03 14.64 -10.89
N TYR A 48 -15.04 13.97 -10.33
CA TYR A 48 -15.16 12.60 -9.80
C TYR A 48 -15.26 12.57 -8.27
N TYR A 49 -15.13 13.71 -7.62
CA TYR A 49 -15.32 13.82 -6.18
C TYR A 49 -16.80 13.88 -5.85
N THR A 50 -17.31 12.87 -5.17
CA THR A 50 -18.66 12.88 -4.64
C THR A 50 -18.60 13.33 -3.18
N PRO A 51 -18.97 14.59 -2.86
CA PRO A 51 -18.99 15.03 -1.48
C PRO A 51 -19.99 14.18 -0.69
N SER A 52 -19.55 13.64 0.41
CA SER A 52 -20.47 12.98 1.33
C SER A 52 -21.33 14.03 2.01
N ARG A 53 -22.65 13.94 1.85
CA ARG A 53 -23.61 14.74 2.64
C ARG A 53 -23.58 14.42 4.14
N PHE A 54 -22.78 13.44 4.56
CA PHE A 54 -22.75 12.92 5.92
C PHE A 54 -21.45 13.21 6.67
N MET A 55 -20.52 13.97 6.09
CA MET A 55 -19.23 14.20 6.69
C MET A 55 -18.88 15.67 6.73
N ASP A 56 -18.91 16.20 7.92
CA ASP A 56 -18.16 17.41 8.23
C ASP A 56 -16.67 17.06 8.18
N VAL A 57 -16.02 17.44 7.08
CA VAL A 57 -14.60 17.14 6.80
C VAL A 57 -13.68 17.80 7.83
N SER A 58 -14.13 18.86 8.49
CA SER A 58 -13.37 19.57 9.51
C SER A 58 -13.18 18.74 10.77
N SER A 59 -14.19 17.94 11.15
CA SER A 59 -14.13 17.11 12.35
C SER A 59 -13.14 15.95 12.28
N GLN A 60 -12.69 15.56 11.09
CA GLN A 60 -11.79 14.44 10.90
C GLN A 60 -10.31 14.78 11.08
N PHE A 61 -9.93 16.02 10.82
CA PHE A 61 -8.57 16.52 11.02
C PHE A 61 -8.22 16.67 12.49
N ASP A 62 -9.18 17.12 13.30
CA ASP A 62 -9.03 17.24 14.73
C ASP A 62 -8.93 15.87 15.42
N MET A 63 -9.54 14.83 14.85
CA MET A 63 -9.55 13.49 15.45
C MET A 63 -8.20 12.79 15.39
N ASP A 64 -7.39 13.00 14.37
CA ASP A 64 -6.05 12.42 14.27
C ASP A 64 -5.06 13.06 15.25
N HIS A 65 -5.28 14.32 15.62
CA HIS A 65 -4.46 15.05 16.59
C HIS A 65 -4.92 14.83 18.04
N PHE A 66 -6.22 14.64 18.26
CA PHE A 66 -6.84 14.49 19.58
C PHE A 66 -7.30 13.06 19.88
N GLY A 67 -7.01 12.11 19.00
CA GLY A 67 -7.65 10.81 18.95
C GLY A 67 -7.54 9.92 20.20
N ILE A 68 -6.54 10.09 21.04
CA ILE A 68 -6.37 9.22 22.22
C ILE A 68 -7.25 9.68 23.38
N SER A 69 -7.38 10.96 23.63
CA SER A 69 -8.10 11.47 24.81
C SER A 69 -9.63 11.36 24.70
N LYS A 70 -10.19 11.44 23.50
CA LYS A 70 -11.64 11.27 23.29
C LYS A 70 -12.07 9.81 23.12
N GLN A 71 -11.13 8.91 22.79
CA GLN A 71 -11.39 7.47 22.62
C GLN A 71 -11.48 6.68 23.93
N HIS A 72 -11.17 7.29 25.06
CA HIS A 72 -11.30 6.67 26.39
C HIS A 72 -12.73 6.62 26.94
N LYS A 73 -13.72 7.13 26.21
CA LYS A 73 -15.12 6.97 26.61
C LYS A 73 -15.65 5.65 26.06
N SER A 74 -16.40 4.94 26.90
CA SER A 74 -17.19 3.79 26.51
C SER A 74 -17.87 4.07 25.17
N HIS A 75 -17.55 3.29 24.16
CA HIS A 75 -18.20 3.42 22.85
C HIS A 75 -19.66 3.00 22.99
N GLY A 76 -20.55 3.81 22.47
CA GLY A 76 -21.97 3.47 22.40
C GLY A 76 -22.23 2.28 21.44
N LYS A 77 -23.49 1.94 21.28
CA LYS A 77 -23.92 0.90 20.32
C LYS A 77 -23.34 1.17 18.92
N LEU A 78 -22.91 0.11 18.25
CA LEU A 78 -22.43 0.18 16.87
C LEU A 78 -23.50 0.78 15.94
N LYS A 79 -23.09 1.73 15.12
CA LYS A 79 -23.95 2.32 14.09
C LYS A 79 -24.01 1.38 12.90
N VAL A 80 -25.21 1.17 12.35
CA VAL A 80 -25.41 0.36 11.14
C VAL A 80 -25.81 1.30 10.00
N PRO A 81 -24.92 1.54 9.02
CA PRO A 81 -25.24 2.37 7.86
C PRO A 81 -26.44 1.83 7.08
N LYS A 82 -27.24 2.74 6.49
CA LYS A 82 -28.36 2.35 5.64
C LYS A 82 -27.86 1.51 4.46
N GLY A 83 -28.49 0.36 4.23
CA GLY A 83 -28.10 -0.60 3.19
C GLY A 83 -27.02 -1.59 3.63
N SER A 84 -26.61 -1.55 4.91
CA SER A 84 -25.72 -2.56 5.48
C SER A 84 -26.41 -3.34 6.60
N GLU A 85 -25.77 -4.45 6.97
CA GLU A 85 -26.05 -5.24 8.17
C GLU A 85 -24.74 -5.72 8.80
N ILE A 86 -24.78 -6.01 10.10
CA ILE A 86 -23.62 -6.60 10.81
C ILE A 86 -23.74 -8.11 10.74
N ARG A 87 -22.65 -8.77 10.33
CA ARG A 87 -22.51 -10.22 10.37
C ARG A 87 -21.29 -10.61 11.20
N HIS A 88 -21.37 -11.76 11.87
CA HIS A 88 -20.24 -12.41 12.51
C HIS A 88 -19.53 -13.29 11.49
N VAL A 89 -18.25 -13.03 11.25
CA VAL A 89 -17.40 -13.84 10.39
C VAL A 89 -16.60 -14.79 11.29
N LYS A 90 -16.81 -16.09 11.14
CA LYS A 90 -16.06 -17.11 11.88
C LYS A 90 -14.64 -17.19 11.36
N VAL A 91 -13.69 -17.38 12.24
CA VAL A 91 -12.28 -17.57 11.88
C VAL A 91 -11.96 -19.05 12.01
N HIS A 92 -12.00 -19.75 10.88
CA HIS A 92 -11.76 -21.19 10.80
C HIS A 92 -12.46 -21.99 11.93
N ASP A 93 -11.84 -23.05 12.41
CA ASP A 93 -12.36 -23.89 13.50
C ASP A 93 -11.89 -23.44 14.90
N THR A 94 -11.51 -22.17 15.05
CA THR A 94 -10.98 -21.59 16.30
C THR A 94 -12.06 -21.30 17.34
N GLY A 95 -13.34 -21.40 17.00
CA GLY A 95 -14.44 -20.96 17.85
C GLY A 95 -14.58 -19.43 17.97
N THR A 96 -13.71 -18.68 17.33
CA THR A 96 -13.72 -17.21 17.37
C THR A 96 -14.39 -16.59 16.14
N ASN A 97 -14.75 -15.32 16.26
CA ASN A 97 -15.32 -14.54 15.17
C ASN A 97 -14.88 -13.07 15.27
N PHE A 98 -15.14 -12.32 14.22
CA PHE A 98 -15.12 -10.86 14.24
C PHE A 98 -16.37 -10.31 13.54
N LEU A 99 -16.72 -9.07 13.84
CA LEU A 99 -17.84 -8.41 13.19
C LEU A 99 -17.40 -7.76 11.89
N ALA A 100 -18.30 -7.76 10.92
CA ALA A 100 -18.13 -7.00 9.70
C ALA A 100 -19.48 -6.46 9.20
N TYR A 101 -19.45 -5.27 8.62
CA TYR A 101 -20.57 -4.69 7.91
C TYR A 101 -20.64 -5.26 6.50
N PHE A 102 -21.78 -5.81 6.12
CA PHE A 102 -22.02 -6.36 4.78
C PHE A 102 -23.12 -5.55 4.08
N SER A 103 -23.04 -5.41 2.77
CA SER A 103 -24.17 -4.95 1.98
C SER A 103 -25.37 -5.85 2.22
N LYS A 104 -26.53 -5.24 2.57
CA LYS A 104 -27.79 -5.93 2.82
C LYS A 104 -28.47 -6.31 1.50
N ASP A 105 -29.31 -7.32 1.53
CA ASP A 105 -30.17 -7.75 0.42
C ASP A 105 -29.41 -8.11 -0.88
N VAL A 106 -28.16 -8.58 -0.76
CA VAL A 106 -27.33 -9.01 -1.89
C VAL A 106 -27.61 -10.47 -2.22
N ASN A 107 -27.93 -10.77 -3.47
CA ASN A 107 -27.99 -12.15 -3.95
C ASN A 107 -26.57 -12.72 -4.13
N GLU A 108 -26.09 -13.47 -3.15
CA GLU A 108 -24.73 -14.03 -3.09
C GLU A 108 -24.39 -14.88 -4.34
N LYS A 109 -25.41 -15.54 -4.94
CA LYS A 109 -25.21 -16.34 -6.17
C LYS A 109 -24.91 -15.51 -7.41
N LYS A 110 -25.27 -14.22 -7.43
CA LYS A 110 -25.01 -13.32 -8.55
C LYS A 110 -23.75 -12.49 -8.36
N VAL A 111 -23.14 -12.47 -7.17
CA VAL A 111 -21.96 -11.66 -6.88
C VAL A 111 -20.78 -12.09 -7.74
N THR A 112 -20.23 -11.12 -8.48
CA THR A 112 -19.03 -11.28 -9.30
C THR A 112 -17.80 -10.61 -8.68
N HIS A 113 -18.01 -9.61 -7.81
CA HIS A 113 -16.98 -8.83 -7.15
C HIS A 113 -17.28 -8.64 -5.67
N ALA A 114 -16.25 -8.79 -4.82
CA ALA A 114 -16.30 -8.44 -3.42
C ALA A 114 -15.27 -7.35 -3.11
N TYR A 115 -15.70 -6.31 -2.43
CA TYR A 115 -14.84 -5.23 -1.93
C TYR A 115 -14.81 -5.28 -0.42
N VAL A 116 -13.64 -5.53 0.16
CA VAL A 116 -13.44 -5.55 1.60
C VAL A 116 -12.60 -4.36 2.00
N MET A 117 -13.18 -3.38 2.69
CA MET A 117 -12.49 -2.15 3.06
C MET A 117 -12.20 -2.08 4.55
N PHE A 118 -10.91 -2.06 4.89
CA PHE A 118 -10.40 -2.04 6.26
C PHE A 118 -10.26 -0.62 6.78
N HIS A 119 -10.81 -0.39 7.97
CA HIS A 119 -10.80 0.92 8.63
C HIS A 119 -9.40 1.37 9.07
N GLY A 120 -9.27 2.65 9.41
CA GLY A 120 -8.10 3.22 10.06
C GLY A 120 -8.04 2.93 11.57
N ARG A 121 -7.12 3.59 12.27
CA ARG A 121 -6.93 3.43 13.72
C ARG A 121 -8.16 3.78 14.56
N ASN A 122 -9.14 4.49 14.00
CA ASN A 122 -10.37 4.85 14.71
C ASN A 122 -11.34 3.67 14.89
N ARG A 123 -11.12 2.55 14.22
CA ARG A 123 -11.96 1.35 14.30
C ARG A 123 -13.42 1.64 13.95
N ASP A 124 -13.61 2.37 12.86
CA ASP A 124 -14.88 2.88 12.34
C ASP A 124 -15.29 2.13 11.07
N GLY A 125 -15.53 0.83 11.19
CA GLY A 125 -15.92 -0.04 10.08
C GLY A 125 -17.18 0.40 9.37
N ASP A 126 -18.17 0.93 10.10
CA ASP A 126 -19.39 1.54 9.58
C ASP A 126 -19.12 2.66 8.56
N ARG A 127 -18.15 3.50 8.89
CA ARG A 127 -17.71 4.59 8.03
C ARG A 127 -17.01 4.07 6.78
N TYR A 128 -16.09 3.10 6.94
CA TYR A 128 -15.35 2.55 5.81
C TYR A 128 -16.26 1.75 4.87
N TRP A 129 -17.24 1.03 5.40
CA TRP A 129 -18.30 0.45 4.58
C TRP A 129 -19.01 1.54 3.75
N SER A 130 -19.37 2.65 4.39
CA SER A 130 -20.06 3.76 3.73
C SER A 130 -19.18 4.41 2.65
N ILE A 131 -17.88 4.59 2.87
CA ILE A 131 -16.93 5.14 1.88
C ILE A 131 -16.89 4.23 0.65
N MET A 132 -16.68 2.93 0.85
CA MET A 132 -16.59 1.98 -0.27
C MET A 132 -17.90 1.88 -1.03
N ASN A 133 -19.02 1.82 -0.31
CA ASN A 133 -20.34 1.77 -0.93
C ASN A 133 -20.62 3.01 -1.79
N ARG A 134 -20.29 4.21 -1.29
CA ARG A 134 -20.44 5.45 -2.07
C ARG A 134 -19.54 5.48 -3.31
N ALA A 135 -18.29 5.01 -3.18
CA ALA A 135 -17.38 4.93 -4.33
C ALA A 135 -17.97 4.02 -5.42
N LEU A 136 -18.50 2.86 -5.03
CA LEU A 136 -19.13 1.90 -5.95
C LEU A 136 -20.41 2.47 -6.58
N GLU A 137 -21.32 3.05 -5.78
CA GLU A 137 -22.58 3.61 -6.28
C GLU A 137 -22.35 4.81 -7.20
N SER A 138 -21.37 5.66 -6.88
CA SER A 138 -20.98 6.77 -7.75
C SER A 138 -20.42 6.26 -9.10
N ALA A 139 -19.56 5.25 -9.07
CA ALA A 139 -19.02 4.65 -10.29
C ALA A 139 -20.13 4.02 -11.15
N ARG A 140 -21.11 3.33 -10.53
CA ARG A 140 -22.28 2.77 -11.22
C ARG A 140 -23.14 3.86 -11.85
N LYS A 141 -23.43 4.92 -11.09
CA LYS A 141 -24.22 6.06 -11.59
C LYS A 141 -23.59 6.71 -12.82
N ASP A 142 -22.26 6.79 -12.84
CA ASP A 142 -21.51 7.38 -13.94
C ASP A 142 -21.24 6.38 -15.08
N ASN A 143 -21.77 5.14 -14.99
CA ASN A 143 -21.53 4.05 -15.93
C ASN A 143 -20.01 3.79 -16.13
N TYR A 144 -19.23 3.86 -15.05
CA TYR A 144 -17.80 3.64 -15.11
C TYR A 144 -17.50 2.21 -15.58
N PRO A 145 -16.67 2.00 -16.63
CA PRO A 145 -16.56 0.71 -17.33
C PRO A 145 -16.19 -0.47 -16.44
N GLY A 146 -15.35 -0.24 -15.41
CA GLY A 146 -14.92 -1.28 -14.48
C GLY A 146 -15.87 -1.49 -13.28
N ALA A 147 -16.91 -0.67 -13.10
CA ALA A 147 -17.82 -0.78 -11.96
C ALA A 147 -18.76 -1.99 -12.12
N PRO A 148 -18.69 -3.01 -11.24
CA PRO A 148 -19.47 -4.22 -11.40
C PRO A 148 -20.95 -4.02 -11.03
N LYS A 149 -21.85 -4.61 -11.84
CA LYS A 149 -23.28 -4.62 -11.55
C LYS A 149 -23.62 -5.42 -10.28
N HIS A 150 -22.94 -6.54 -10.09
CA HIS A 150 -23.18 -7.46 -8.98
C HIS A 150 -21.96 -7.51 -8.05
N ALA A 151 -21.98 -6.70 -7.00
CA ALA A 151 -20.93 -6.66 -6.01
C ALA A 151 -21.48 -6.66 -4.59
N VAL A 152 -20.66 -7.11 -3.65
CA VAL A 152 -20.86 -6.97 -2.21
C VAL A 152 -19.75 -6.09 -1.63
N VAL A 153 -20.14 -5.15 -0.77
CA VAL A 153 -19.22 -4.34 0.03
C VAL A 153 -19.19 -4.88 1.44
N VAL A 154 -17.99 -5.06 1.97
CA VAL A 154 -17.73 -5.52 3.34
C VAL A 154 -16.75 -4.57 4.02
N ALA A 155 -16.96 -4.31 5.30
CA ALA A 155 -15.98 -3.62 6.13
C ALA A 155 -15.87 -4.32 7.48
N PRO A 156 -14.72 -4.96 7.78
CA PRO A 156 -14.47 -5.53 9.09
C PRO A 156 -14.53 -4.46 10.19
N GLN A 157 -14.94 -4.88 11.39
CA GLN A 157 -14.89 -4.10 12.61
C GLN A 157 -13.92 -4.77 13.57
N PHE A 158 -12.67 -4.32 13.57
CA PHE A 158 -11.68 -4.78 14.53
C PHE A 158 -11.74 -3.93 15.80
N PHE A 159 -11.77 -4.59 16.94
CA PHE A 159 -11.90 -3.94 18.22
C PHE A 159 -10.56 -3.82 18.94
N SER A 160 -10.41 -2.75 19.70
CA SER A 160 -9.41 -2.67 20.78
C SER A 160 -10.03 -3.19 22.07
N ALA A 161 -9.43 -4.18 22.72
CA ALA A 161 -9.91 -4.70 23.99
C ALA A 161 -10.01 -3.61 25.05
N LYS A 162 -9.06 -2.67 25.03
CA LYS A 162 -9.01 -1.55 25.97
C LYS A 162 -10.07 -0.47 25.70
N LEU A 163 -10.37 -0.17 24.43
CA LEU A 163 -11.15 1.01 24.06
C LEU A 163 -12.58 0.68 23.60
N ASN A 164 -12.85 -0.58 23.29
CA ASN A 164 -14.15 -1.05 22.80
C ASN A 164 -14.83 -2.04 23.75
N GLU A 165 -14.44 -2.05 25.00
CA GLU A 165 -15.07 -2.89 26.01
C GLU A 165 -16.58 -2.70 26.02
N GLY A 166 -17.33 -3.81 26.05
CA GLY A 166 -18.79 -3.82 25.99
C GLY A 166 -19.40 -3.74 24.58
N GLN A 167 -18.59 -3.56 23.53
CA GLN A 167 -19.08 -3.56 22.14
C GLN A 167 -18.98 -4.90 21.45
N TYR A 168 -18.32 -5.90 22.01
CA TYR A 168 -18.09 -7.19 21.43
C TYR A 168 -18.47 -8.33 22.39
N GLY A 169 -18.88 -9.46 21.83
CA GLY A 169 -19.30 -10.63 22.59
C GLY A 169 -18.14 -11.57 22.94
N ASN A 170 -18.46 -12.63 23.72
CA ASN A 170 -17.46 -13.53 24.33
C ASN A 170 -16.52 -14.23 23.34
N SER A 171 -16.95 -14.50 22.12
CA SER A 171 -16.14 -15.15 21.08
C SER A 171 -15.59 -14.19 20.04
N THR A 172 -15.79 -12.88 20.21
CA THR A 172 -15.38 -11.88 19.22
C THR A 172 -13.93 -11.44 19.45
N LEU A 173 -13.13 -11.44 18.41
CA LEU A 173 -11.73 -11.00 18.47
C LEU A 173 -11.61 -9.52 18.84
N ALA A 174 -10.73 -9.22 19.79
CA ALA A 174 -10.30 -7.86 20.10
C ALA A 174 -8.79 -7.85 20.40
N TRP A 175 -8.13 -6.77 20.00
CA TRP A 175 -6.68 -6.60 20.11
C TRP A 175 -6.32 -5.67 21.27
N SER A 176 -5.07 -5.78 21.77
CA SER A 176 -4.60 -5.08 22.98
C SER A 176 -4.80 -3.57 22.91
N ASP A 177 -4.54 -2.98 21.75
CA ASP A 177 -4.60 -1.54 21.55
C ASP A 177 -5.16 -1.15 20.15
N VAL A 178 -5.00 0.11 19.78
CA VAL A 178 -5.47 0.64 18.49
C VAL A 178 -4.59 0.24 17.30
N ASN A 179 -3.42 -0.32 17.54
CA ASN A 179 -2.41 -0.56 16.48
C ASN A 179 -2.09 -2.05 16.28
N ALA A 180 -2.33 -2.90 17.26
CA ALA A 180 -1.93 -4.31 17.23
C ALA A 180 -2.50 -5.06 16.02
N TRP A 181 -3.77 -4.87 15.70
CA TRP A 181 -4.39 -5.48 14.52
C TRP A 181 -3.77 -5.03 13.19
N GLN A 182 -3.21 -3.81 13.11
CA GLN A 182 -2.55 -3.30 11.89
C GLN A 182 -1.24 -4.05 11.58
N SER A 183 -0.65 -4.66 12.58
CA SER A 183 0.60 -5.40 12.48
C SER A 183 0.45 -6.91 12.31
N GLY A 184 -0.76 -7.43 12.33
CA GLY A 184 -0.95 -8.87 12.32
C GLY A 184 -0.75 -9.52 13.68
N SER A 185 -0.86 -8.75 14.78
CA SER A 185 -0.72 -9.29 16.12
C SER A 185 -1.86 -10.26 16.45
N VAL A 186 -1.57 -11.19 17.36
CA VAL A 186 -2.56 -12.08 17.96
C VAL A 186 -3.55 -11.26 18.79
N ALA A 187 -4.82 -11.60 18.75
CA ALA A 187 -5.85 -10.99 19.56
C ALA A 187 -5.68 -11.36 21.05
N VAL A 188 -6.09 -10.46 21.94
CA VAL A 188 -6.06 -10.70 23.39
C VAL A 188 -7.42 -11.15 23.93
N HIS A 189 -8.45 -11.09 23.10
CA HIS A 189 -9.79 -11.55 23.41
C HIS A 189 -10.34 -12.39 22.23
N PRO A 190 -10.95 -13.54 22.50
CA PRO A 190 -11.10 -14.21 23.81
C PRO A 190 -9.75 -14.56 24.44
N LYS A 191 -9.70 -14.62 25.77
CA LYS A 191 -8.46 -14.99 26.48
C LYS A 191 -7.96 -16.36 26.03
N GLY A 192 -6.67 -16.42 25.69
CA GLY A 192 -6.01 -17.66 25.25
C GLY A 192 -6.19 -17.98 23.76
N THR A 193 -6.77 -17.07 22.98
CA THR A 193 -6.76 -17.22 21.51
C THR A 193 -5.36 -17.03 20.94
N ASP A 194 -5.05 -17.76 19.87
CA ASP A 194 -3.83 -17.63 19.05
C ASP A 194 -4.09 -16.94 17.70
N VAL A 195 -5.33 -16.50 17.47
CA VAL A 195 -5.79 -15.91 16.22
C VAL A 195 -5.26 -14.50 16.04
N SER A 196 -4.56 -14.28 14.95
CA SER A 196 -4.06 -12.97 14.52
C SER A 196 -5.08 -12.21 13.65
N SER A 197 -4.79 -10.94 13.39
CA SER A 197 -5.57 -10.18 12.41
C SER A 197 -5.31 -10.64 10.97
N MET A 198 -4.19 -11.30 10.69
CA MET A 198 -3.95 -11.93 9.38
C MET A 198 -4.91 -13.10 9.16
N ASP A 199 -5.13 -13.92 10.18
CA ASP A 199 -6.07 -15.05 10.12
C ASP A 199 -7.52 -14.56 9.98
N ALA A 200 -7.85 -13.42 10.57
CA ALA A 200 -9.15 -12.78 10.35
C ALA A 200 -9.34 -12.32 8.90
N VAL A 201 -8.28 -11.84 8.24
CA VAL A 201 -8.33 -11.52 6.79
C VAL A 201 -8.40 -12.79 5.96
N ASP A 202 -7.65 -13.84 6.34
CA ASP A 202 -7.71 -15.16 5.70
C ASP A 202 -9.13 -15.73 5.72
N ALA A 203 -9.85 -15.57 6.83
CA ALA A 203 -11.25 -16.01 6.94
C ALA A 203 -12.17 -15.28 5.93
N LEU A 204 -11.87 -14.02 5.59
CA LEU A 204 -12.60 -13.31 4.52
C LEU A 204 -12.23 -13.83 3.13
N VAL A 205 -10.97 -14.14 2.89
CA VAL A 205 -10.53 -14.76 1.63
C VAL A 205 -11.21 -16.12 1.46
N ASP A 206 -11.30 -16.94 2.52
CA ASP A 206 -11.97 -18.23 2.49
C ASP A 206 -13.49 -18.10 2.30
N LEU A 207 -14.11 -17.14 2.99
CA LEU A 207 -15.53 -16.85 2.81
C LEU A 207 -15.87 -16.56 1.34
N PHE A 208 -15.06 -15.74 0.68
CA PHE A 208 -15.27 -15.38 -0.71
C PHE A 208 -14.74 -16.46 -1.69
N SER A 209 -13.85 -17.32 -1.27
CA SER A 209 -13.42 -18.50 -2.03
C SER A 209 -14.47 -19.62 -2.04
N ASN A 210 -15.46 -19.56 -1.15
CA ASN A 210 -16.49 -20.59 -1.04
C ASN A 210 -17.41 -20.60 -2.27
N GLU A 211 -17.23 -21.56 -3.15
CA GLU A 211 -17.97 -21.70 -4.40
C GLU A 211 -19.45 -22.00 -4.20
N LYS A 212 -19.81 -22.74 -3.14
CA LYS A 212 -21.20 -23.00 -2.82
C LYS A 212 -21.96 -21.72 -2.47
N LYS A 213 -21.27 -20.76 -1.85
CA LYS A 213 -21.85 -19.48 -1.44
C LYS A 213 -21.76 -18.43 -2.55
N TYR A 214 -20.59 -18.27 -3.17
CA TYR A 214 -20.31 -17.26 -4.19
C TYR A 214 -19.85 -17.90 -5.53
N PRO A 215 -20.70 -18.70 -6.23
CA PRO A 215 -20.28 -19.45 -7.41
C PRO A 215 -19.75 -18.58 -8.55
N ASN A 216 -20.23 -17.35 -8.67
CA ASN A 216 -19.88 -16.42 -9.75
C ASN A 216 -18.80 -15.41 -9.38
N LEU A 217 -18.24 -15.47 -8.17
CA LEU A 217 -17.19 -14.54 -7.76
C LEU A 217 -15.94 -14.75 -8.62
N LYS A 218 -15.41 -13.63 -9.13
CA LYS A 218 -14.17 -13.59 -9.93
C LYS A 218 -13.13 -12.65 -9.36
N ASN A 219 -13.56 -11.60 -8.68
CA ASN A 219 -12.66 -10.56 -8.16
C ASN A 219 -12.93 -10.30 -6.68
N LEU A 220 -11.87 -10.34 -5.89
CA LEU A 220 -11.83 -9.93 -4.49
C LEU A 220 -10.85 -8.78 -4.35
N THR A 221 -11.35 -7.60 -3.98
CA THR A 221 -10.50 -6.42 -3.74
C THR A 221 -10.44 -6.13 -2.25
N LEU A 222 -9.26 -6.24 -1.68
CA LEU A 222 -8.95 -5.94 -0.30
C LEU A 222 -8.36 -4.52 -0.24
N VAL A 223 -9.05 -3.60 0.42
CA VAL A 223 -8.72 -2.17 0.42
C VAL A 223 -8.45 -1.72 1.84
N GLY A 224 -7.35 -1.00 2.07
CA GLY A 224 -7.07 -0.38 3.36
C GLY A 224 -6.57 1.04 3.21
N HIS A 225 -6.84 1.89 4.22
CA HIS A 225 -6.31 3.25 4.27
C HIS A 225 -5.78 3.56 5.68
N GLY A 226 -4.67 4.28 5.77
CA GLY A 226 -4.02 4.57 7.04
C GLY A 226 -3.63 3.29 7.79
N GLY A 227 -4.28 3.02 8.93
CA GLY A 227 -4.10 1.76 9.66
C GLY A 227 -4.48 0.54 8.84
N GLY A 228 -5.60 0.59 8.13
CA GLY A 228 -6.00 -0.45 7.17
C GLY A 228 -5.00 -0.60 6.03
N GLY A 229 -4.40 0.51 5.56
CA GLY A 229 -3.32 0.49 4.57
C GLY A 229 -2.08 -0.23 5.09
N GLN A 230 -1.72 -0.04 6.35
CA GLN A 230 -0.64 -0.80 7.00
C GLN A 230 -0.96 -2.30 7.06
N LEU A 231 -2.18 -2.67 7.44
CA LEU A 231 -2.62 -4.07 7.42
C LEU A 231 -2.52 -4.64 6.01
N MET A 232 -3.00 -3.92 4.99
CA MET A 232 -2.98 -4.39 3.61
C MET A 232 -1.56 -4.53 3.03
N ASN A 233 -0.63 -3.63 3.37
CA ASN A 233 0.77 -3.79 2.99
C ASN A 233 1.34 -5.11 3.52
N ARG A 234 1.09 -5.40 4.79
CA ARG A 234 1.57 -6.63 5.44
C ARG A 234 0.84 -7.86 4.96
N TYR A 235 -0.48 -7.79 4.81
CA TYR A 235 -1.27 -8.92 4.32
C TYR A 235 -0.95 -9.25 2.85
N ALA A 236 -0.76 -8.25 1.99
CA ALA A 236 -0.27 -8.48 0.63
C ALA A 236 1.12 -9.14 0.62
N THR A 237 1.89 -8.96 1.69
CA THR A 237 3.21 -9.59 1.87
C THR A 237 3.11 -11.03 2.36
N VAL A 238 2.41 -11.29 3.48
CA VAL A 238 2.46 -12.57 4.20
C VAL A 238 1.18 -13.40 4.13
N GLY A 239 0.05 -12.81 3.73
CA GLY A 239 -1.24 -13.50 3.68
C GLY A 239 -1.27 -14.63 2.65
N LYS A 240 -2.21 -15.54 2.79
CA LYS A 240 -2.40 -16.64 1.84
C LYS A 240 -3.08 -16.19 0.55
N ASP A 241 -3.03 -17.03 -0.46
CA ASP A 241 -3.81 -16.87 -1.68
C ASP A 241 -5.18 -17.57 -1.55
N SER A 242 -6.10 -17.29 -2.48
CA SER A 242 -7.38 -17.98 -2.54
C SER A 242 -7.18 -19.49 -2.77
N SER A 243 -7.89 -20.32 -2.01
CA SER A 243 -7.95 -21.76 -2.24
C SER A 243 -8.68 -22.12 -3.54
N ARG A 244 -9.53 -21.22 -4.05
CA ARG A 244 -10.28 -21.40 -5.28
C ARG A 244 -9.53 -20.78 -6.47
N LYS A 245 -9.23 -21.61 -7.47
CA LYS A 245 -8.66 -21.14 -8.76
C LYS A 245 -9.64 -20.21 -9.47
N GLY A 246 -9.10 -19.21 -10.17
CA GLY A 246 -9.89 -18.26 -10.99
C GLY A 246 -10.44 -17.06 -10.21
N ILE A 247 -10.19 -16.95 -8.91
CA ILE A 247 -10.42 -15.70 -8.18
C ILE A 247 -9.17 -14.82 -8.28
N HIS A 248 -9.35 -13.62 -8.82
CA HIS A 248 -8.33 -12.59 -8.82
C HIS A 248 -8.42 -11.76 -7.53
N ILE A 249 -7.32 -11.67 -6.80
CA ILE A 249 -7.22 -10.85 -5.58
C ILE A 249 -6.40 -9.61 -5.89
N ARG A 250 -6.99 -8.43 -5.64
CA ARG A 250 -6.31 -7.13 -5.66
C ARG A 250 -6.15 -6.62 -4.24
N TYR A 251 -4.97 -6.09 -3.94
CA TYR A 251 -4.64 -5.44 -2.68
C TYR A 251 -4.45 -3.95 -2.91
N ILE A 252 -5.23 -3.09 -2.23
CA ILE A 252 -5.07 -1.63 -2.33
C ILE A 252 -4.54 -1.10 -1.00
N VAL A 253 -3.33 -0.57 -1.04
CA VAL A 253 -2.57 -0.07 0.10
C VAL A 253 -2.62 1.45 0.09
N GLY A 254 -3.54 2.03 0.86
CA GLY A 254 -3.78 3.47 0.91
C GLY A 254 -3.08 4.14 2.09
N ASP A 255 -2.22 5.11 1.82
CA ASP A 255 -1.58 6.00 2.78
C ASP A 255 -1.09 5.32 4.08
N PRO A 256 -0.38 4.17 4.05
CA PRO A 256 0.13 3.55 5.26
C PRO A 256 1.17 4.44 5.95
N SER A 257 1.19 4.43 7.29
CA SER A 257 2.25 5.13 8.02
C SER A 257 3.59 4.40 7.93
N THR A 258 3.56 3.09 7.74
CA THR A 258 4.76 2.23 7.64
C THR A 258 4.49 1.01 6.76
N SER A 259 5.56 0.48 6.19
CA SER A 259 5.57 -0.77 5.41
C SER A 259 6.54 -1.79 6.04
N ALA A 260 6.38 -3.06 5.72
CA ALA A 260 7.30 -4.12 6.16
C ALA A 260 8.44 -4.25 5.14
N TYR A 261 9.64 -3.78 5.49
CA TYR A 261 10.83 -3.87 4.65
C TYR A 261 11.38 -5.28 4.64
N PHE A 262 11.74 -5.77 3.48
CA PHE A 262 12.27 -7.13 3.28
C PHE A 262 13.75 -7.28 3.65
N THR A 263 14.46 -6.16 3.81
CA THR A 263 15.89 -6.10 4.13
C THR A 263 16.15 -5.13 5.27
N TYR A 264 17.36 -5.14 5.82
CA TYR A 264 17.79 -4.16 6.84
C TYR A 264 17.99 -2.75 6.29
N HIS A 265 18.07 -2.59 4.97
CA HIS A 265 18.29 -1.29 4.35
C HIS A 265 17.07 -0.38 4.50
N ARG A 266 17.35 0.86 4.83
CA ARG A 266 16.34 1.92 4.94
C ARG A 266 16.74 3.10 4.07
N PRO A 267 15.79 3.96 3.61
CA PRO A 267 16.15 5.20 2.97
C PRO A 267 17.16 5.97 3.83
N MET A 268 18.22 6.46 3.23
CA MET A 268 19.12 7.35 3.93
C MET A 268 18.39 8.65 4.19
N THR A 269 17.98 8.84 5.44
CA THR A 269 17.35 10.06 5.94
C THR A 269 18.40 10.90 6.68
N ASP A 270 18.01 12.09 7.08
CA ASP A 270 18.81 12.89 8.00
C ASP A 270 19.01 12.11 9.32
N LYS A 271 20.27 11.82 9.67
CA LYS A 271 20.61 11.07 10.90
C LYS A 271 20.19 11.81 12.18
N SER A 272 19.97 13.12 12.10
CA SER A 272 19.41 13.89 13.21
C SER A 272 17.94 13.54 13.49
N ILE A 273 17.21 12.99 12.50
CA ILE A 273 15.83 12.55 12.64
C ILE A 273 15.75 11.14 13.20
N ALA A 274 16.49 10.20 12.62
CA ALA A 274 16.57 8.82 13.06
C ALA A 274 17.78 8.10 12.43
N SER A 275 18.40 7.19 13.17
CA SER A 275 19.45 6.32 12.64
C SER A 275 19.26 4.86 13.09
N PRO A 276 19.69 3.87 12.29
CA PRO A 276 19.65 2.46 12.69
C PRO A 276 20.42 2.19 13.98
N GLU A 277 21.51 2.90 14.21
CA GLU A 277 22.38 2.74 15.38
C GLU A 277 21.67 3.10 16.70
N THR A 278 20.72 4.04 16.65
CA THR A 278 19.94 4.50 17.81
C THR A 278 18.53 3.90 17.86
N CYS A 279 18.18 3.04 16.92
CA CYS A 279 16.87 2.44 16.78
C CYS A 279 16.95 0.92 16.62
N SER A 280 17.38 0.21 17.66
CA SER A 280 17.68 -1.23 17.63
C SER A 280 16.55 -2.13 17.11
N SER A 281 15.29 -1.72 17.26
CA SER A 281 14.11 -2.48 16.84
C SER A 281 13.61 -2.12 15.44
N TYR A 282 14.39 -1.38 14.64
CA TYR A 282 13.90 -0.83 13.38
C TYR A 282 13.54 -1.90 12.34
N ASN A 283 14.11 -3.08 12.44
CA ASN A 283 13.84 -4.20 11.55
C ASN A 283 12.92 -5.27 12.16
N ASN A 284 12.51 -5.08 13.43
CA ASN A 284 11.54 -5.99 14.02
C ASN A 284 10.19 -5.91 13.28
N TRP A 285 9.45 -7.02 13.28
CA TRP A 285 8.09 -7.02 12.83
C TRP A 285 7.30 -5.98 13.66
N ARG A 286 6.69 -5.13 13.05
CA ARG A 286 5.98 -4.88 11.78
C ARG A 286 6.74 -3.99 10.77
N TYR A 287 7.96 -3.58 11.06
CA TYR A 287 8.73 -2.64 10.22
C TYR A 287 9.73 -3.38 9.29
N GLY A 288 10.07 -4.58 9.65
CA GLY A 288 10.87 -5.55 8.92
C GLY A 288 10.48 -6.96 9.36
N PHE A 289 11.37 -7.93 9.21
CA PHE A 289 11.06 -9.35 9.44
C PHE A 289 11.71 -9.95 10.68
N ASP A 290 12.58 -9.23 11.38
CA ASP A 290 13.09 -9.72 12.66
C ASP A 290 11.90 -9.89 13.62
N THR A 291 11.92 -10.96 14.39
CA THR A 291 10.82 -11.33 15.30
C THR A 291 9.45 -11.57 14.62
N PHE A 292 9.40 -11.77 13.30
CA PHE A 292 8.14 -12.14 12.65
C PHE A 292 7.71 -13.55 13.09
N PRO A 293 6.53 -13.70 13.70
CA PRO A 293 6.10 -14.98 14.27
C PRO A 293 5.60 -15.98 13.22
N GLY A 294 5.53 -15.60 11.94
CA GLY A 294 4.81 -16.34 10.91
C GLY A 294 3.31 -16.05 10.92
N THR A 295 2.59 -16.76 10.07
CA THR A 295 1.12 -16.85 10.06
C THR A 295 0.70 -18.27 10.45
N LEU A 296 -0.59 -18.51 10.67
CA LEU A 296 -1.08 -19.90 10.91
C LEU A 296 -0.80 -20.84 9.73
N HIS A 297 -0.55 -20.30 8.54
CA HIS A 297 -0.40 -21.10 7.32
C HIS A 297 1.04 -21.27 6.87
N ASP A 298 1.93 -20.28 7.17
CA ASP A 298 3.26 -20.29 6.56
C ASP A 298 4.24 -19.35 7.29
N SER A 299 5.51 -19.69 7.17
CA SER A 299 6.63 -18.83 7.52
C SER A 299 7.70 -18.99 6.45
N LYS A 300 7.99 -17.90 5.73
CA LYS A 300 8.96 -17.85 4.63
C LYS A 300 10.08 -16.89 4.94
N GLU A 301 11.15 -17.05 4.19
CA GLU A 301 12.23 -16.05 4.20
C GLU A 301 11.79 -14.73 3.57
N PRO A 302 12.35 -13.59 3.98
CA PRO A 302 11.96 -12.27 3.47
C PRO A 302 12.02 -12.14 1.94
N HIS A 303 12.95 -12.82 1.27
CA HIS A 303 13.07 -12.79 -0.19
C HIS A 303 11.92 -13.54 -0.89
N ASP A 304 11.36 -14.59 -0.27
CA ASP A 304 10.20 -15.29 -0.81
C ASP A 304 8.92 -14.48 -0.60
N TYR A 305 8.80 -13.77 0.52
CA TYR A 305 7.74 -12.79 0.72
C TYR A 305 7.85 -11.61 -0.26
N PHE A 306 9.05 -11.14 -0.58
CA PHE A 306 9.25 -10.16 -1.65
C PHE A 306 8.74 -10.69 -2.98
N LYS A 307 9.15 -11.91 -3.37
CA LYS A 307 8.67 -12.58 -4.59
C LYS A 307 7.15 -12.68 -4.63
N GLN A 308 6.53 -13.05 -3.50
CA GLN A 308 5.07 -13.11 -3.36
C GLN A 308 4.43 -11.74 -3.57
N TYR A 309 4.91 -10.70 -2.87
CA TYR A 309 4.38 -9.34 -2.93
C TYR A 309 4.43 -8.75 -4.34
N ILE A 310 5.57 -8.82 -5.02
CA ILE A 310 5.75 -8.24 -6.34
C ILE A 310 4.98 -8.96 -7.45
N ASN A 311 4.58 -10.22 -7.22
CA ASN A 311 3.78 -11.01 -8.16
C ASN A 311 2.27 -10.89 -7.92
N ARG A 312 1.85 -10.29 -6.81
CA ARG A 312 0.45 -9.98 -6.50
C ARG A 312 0.01 -8.68 -7.19
N ASP A 313 -1.29 -8.56 -7.41
CA ASP A 313 -1.90 -7.31 -7.89
C ASP A 313 -2.02 -6.32 -6.73
N VAL A 314 -0.93 -5.61 -6.44
CA VAL A 314 -0.86 -4.59 -5.38
C VAL A 314 -0.89 -3.20 -5.99
N VAL A 315 -1.81 -2.36 -5.52
CA VAL A 315 -1.89 -0.94 -5.88
C VAL A 315 -1.61 -0.10 -4.63
N ASN A 316 -0.47 0.58 -4.62
CA ASN A 316 -0.20 1.60 -3.62
C ASN A 316 -0.87 2.90 -4.05
N ILE A 317 -1.74 3.47 -3.22
CA ILE A 317 -2.40 4.74 -3.49
C ILE A 317 -2.06 5.75 -2.39
N VAL A 318 -1.57 6.93 -2.79
CA VAL A 318 -0.99 7.92 -1.88
C VAL A 318 -1.55 9.29 -2.16
N GLY A 319 -2.07 9.97 -1.12
CA GLY A 319 -2.41 11.38 -1.22
C GLY A 319 -1.16 12.25 -1.30
N LEU A 320 -0.99 13.02 -2.38
CA LEU A 320 0.18 13.89 -2.57
C LEU A 320 0.37 14.89 -1.42
N MET A 321 -0.72 15.32 -0.79
CA MET A 321 -0.72 16.27 0.32
C MET A 321 -0.77 15.59 1.70
N ASP A 322 -0.50 14.29 1.80
CA ASP A 322 -0.35 13.58 3.08
C ASP A 322 1.03 13.87 3.71
N VAL A 323 1.22 15.14 4.05
CA VAL A 323 2.49 15.73 4.50
C VAL A 323 2.47 16.17 5.98
N LEU A 324 1.41 15.83 6.71
CA LEU A 324 1.37 16.10 8.14
C LEU A 324 2.32 15.16 8.89
N GLU A 325 3.02 15.71 9.87
CA GLU A 325 3.95 14.97 10.72
C GLU A 325 3.19 14.29 11.87
N ASN A 326 2.33 13.37 11.49
CA ASN A 326 1.48 12.59 12.40
C ASN A 326 1.47 11.10 12.02
N GLY A 327 0.65 10.31 12.68
CA GLY A 327 0.66 8.84 12.53
C GLY A 327 1.76 8.21 13.38
N ASP A 328 2.43 7.19 12.88
CA ASP A 328 3.56 6.57 13.57
C ASP A 328 4.81 7.44 13.45
N GLN A 329 5.27 7.99 14.56
CA GLN A 329 6.45 8.86 14.65
C GLN A 329 7.58 8.21 15.47
N LYS A 330 7.53 6.91 15.71
CA LYS A 330 8.62 6.17 16.33
C LYS A 330 9.83 6.09 15.38
N CYS A 331 11.03 5.91 15.94
CA CYS A 331 12.27 5.87 15.14
C CYS A 331 12.19 4.85 13.99
N MET A 332 11.57 3.69 14.20
CA MET A 332 11.37 2.67 13.17
C MET A 332 10.57 3.18 11.96
N ALA A 333 9.59 4.04 12.21
CA ALA A 333 8.80 4.65 11.16
C ALA A 333 9.55 5.80 10.47
N LEU A 334 10.25 6.61 11.25
CA LEU A 334 11.05 7.72 10.73
C LEU A 334 12.15 7.24 9.79
N LEU A 335 12.77 6.11 10.08
CA LEU A 335 13.76 5.46 9.21
C LEU A 335 13.20 5.05 7.83
N GLN A 336 11.90 4.99 7.65
CA GLN A 336 11.27 4.65 6.38
C GLN A 336 11.12 5.85 5.41
N GLY A 337 11.64 7.03 5.74
CA GLY A 337 11.61 8.21 4.88
C GLY A 337 11.20 9.51 5.58
N GLY A 338 11.45 9.62 6.91
CA GLY A 338 11.23 10.84 7.71
C GLY A 338 9.81 10.96 8.27
N HIS A 339 9.40 12.17 8.62
CA HIS A 339 8.17 12.44 9.37
C HIS A 339 6.88 12.25 8.56
N LYS A 340 6.91 12.46 7.24
CA LYS A 340 5.72 12.53 6.38
C LYS A 340 5.37 11.17 5.78
N ARG A 341 4.11 10.75 5.91
CA ARG A 341 3.64 9.47 5.33
C ARG A 341 3.84 9.41 3.82
N ARG A 342 3.54 10.50 3.09
CA ARG A 342 3.80 10.58 1.66
C ARG A 342 5.22 10.16 1.32
N ASP A 343 6.21 10.76 1.97
CA ASP A 343 7.62 10.54 1.64
C ASP A 343 8.05 9.11 1.95
N ARG A 344 7.51 8.50 3.02
CA ARG A 344 7.71 7.07 3.34
C ARG A 344 7.13 6.15 2.28
N ASN A 345 5.94 6.46 1.77
CA ASN A 345 5.29 5.66 0.72
C ASN A 345 6.02 5.77 -0.63
N LEU A 346 6.50 6.96 -0.96
CA LEU A 346 7.29 7.17 -2.18
C LEU A 346 8.68 6.53 -2.07
N SER A 347 9.30 6.56 -0.89
CA SER A 347 10.54 5.82 -0.61
C SER A 347 10.34 4.30 -0.69
N TRP A 348 9.19 3.78 -0.20
CA TRP A 348 8.81 2.38 -0.35
C TRP A 348 8.71 1.96 -1.83
N TRP A 349 8.07 2.79 -2.67
CA TRP A 349 8.02 2.56 -4.10
C TRP A 349 9.41 2.47 -4.73
N ARG A 350 10.27 3.43 -4.40
CA ARG A 350 11.68 3.41 -4.84
C ARG A 350 12.39 2.14 -4.39
N TYR A 351 12.23 1.76 -3.12
CA TYR A 351 12.86 0.58 -2.53
C TYR A 351 12.53 -0.71 -3.27
N ILE A 352 11.25 -1.02 -3.48
CA ILE A 352 10.87 -2.29 -4.11
C ILE A 352 11.30 -2.39 -5.58
N ASN A 353 11.33 -1.27 -6.29
CA ASN A 353 11.81 -1.22 -7.67
C ASN A 353 13.33 -1.38 -7.75
N MET A 354 14.08 -0.73 -6.85
CA MET A 354 15.54 -0.90 -6.77
C MET A 354 15.92 -2.32 -6.35
N LEU A 355 15.22 -2.91 -5.39
CA LEU A 355 15.46 -4.29 -4.93
C LEU A 355 15.21 -5.30 -6.06
N GLY A 356 14.16 -5.12 -6.84
CA GLY A 356 13.80 -5.95 -7.98
C GLY A 356 14.54 -5.60 -9.28
N ARG A 357 15.40 -4.58 -9.30
CA ARG A 357 16.11 -4.10 -10.50
C ARG A 357 15.18 -3.89 -11.69
N THR A 358 14.04 -3.25 -11.45
CA THR A 358 13.10 -2.92 -12.53
C THR A 358 13.63 -1.78 -13.40
N ASN A 359 12.98 -1.55 -14.53
CA ASN A 359 13.27 -0.38 -15.37
C ASN A 359 12.32 0.80 -15.09
N GLU A 360 11.67 0.82 -13.90
CA GLU A 360 10.85 1.96 -13.50
C GLU A 360 11.69 3.23 -13.40
N ASN A 361 11.16 4.33 -13.92
CA ASN A 361 11.80 5.63 -13.75
C ASN A 361 11.61 6.12 -12.31
N LEU A 362 12.70 6.15 -11.55
CA LEU A 362 12.70 6.56 -10.15
C LEU A 362 13.20 8.01 -9.94
N HIS A 363 13.29 8.78 -11.03
CA HIS A 363 13.69 10.19 -10.96
C HIS A 363 12.71 11.00 -10.11
N GLY A 364 13.24 11.78 -9.17
CA GLY A 364 12.46 12.65 -8.27
C GLY A 364 11.74 11.92 -7.13
N PHE A 365 11.76 10.59 -7.08
CA PHE A 365 11.25 9.87 -5.91
C PHE A 365 12.22 9.96 -4.73
N PRO A 366 11.74 10.21 -3.50
CA PRO A 366 12.58 10.33 -2.31
C PRO A 366 13.19 8.99 -1.89
N GLY A 367 14.14 9.07 -0.97
CA GLY A 367 14.86 7.94 -0.41
C GLY A 367 16.17 7.69 -1.17
N ASN A 368 17.22 7.48 -0.40
CA ASN A 368 18.52 7.06 -0.91
C ASN A 368 18.90 5.73 -0.28
N PHE A 369 19.24 4.76 -1.11
CA PHE A 369 19.61 3.42 -0.67
C PHE A 369 21.00 3.11 -1.20
N SER A 370 21.96 2.85 -0.32
CA SER A 370 23.23 2.24 -0.64
C SER A 370 23.13 0.72 -0.48
N ASP A 371 23.89 -0.01 -1.27
CA ASP A 371 24.19 -1.44 -1.08
C ASP A 371 22.97 -2.38 -0.99
N LEU A 372 21.84 -2.02 -1.61
CA LEU A 372 20.71 -2.91 -1.72
C LEU A 372 21.11 -4.20 -2.44
N PRO A 373 20.76 -5.38 -1.89
CA PRO A 373 20.99 -6.64 -2.55
C PRO A 373 20.25 -6.67 -3.91
N ASP A 374 20.80 -7.43 -4.84
CA ASP A 374 20.16 -7.65 -6.14
C ASP A 374 19.22 -8.85 -6.06
N TRP A 375 17.91 -8.56 -6.07
CA TRP A 375 16.85 -9.56 -6.09
C TRP A 375 16.13 -9.64 -7.44
N SER A 376 16.78 -9.22 -8.51
CA SER A 376 16.26 -9.30 -9.88
C SER A 376 15.85 -10.71 -10.29
N ARG A 377 16.50 -11.75 -9.74
CA ARG A 377 16.12 -13.16 -9.93
C ARG A 377 14.68 -13.49 -9.49
N HIS A 378 14.12 -12.70 -8.56
CA HIS A 378 12.74 -12.89 -8.08
C HIS A 378 11.71 -12.11 -8.91
N SER A 379 12.13 -11.02 -9.53
CA SER A 379 11.29 -10.12 -10.32
C SER A 379 11.39 -10.33 -11.84
N ASN A 380 12.52 -10.84 -12.32
CA ASN A 380 12.90 -10.79 -13.74
C ASN A 380 12.85 -9.35 -14.30
N GLY A 381 13.12 -8.36 -13.45
CA GLY A 381 13.04 -6.93 -13.75
C GLY A 381 11.61 -6.38 -13.90
N ILE A 382 10.60 -7.12 -13.43
CA ILE A 382 9.18 -6.75 -13.56
C ILE A 382 8.50 -6.97 -12.21
N ILE A 383 7.71 -5.97 -11.77
CA ILE A 383 6.80 -6.12 -10.64
C ILE A 383 5.37 -5.81 -11.11
N LYS A 384 4.38 -6.49 -10.53
CA LYS A 384 2.97 -6.22 -10.78
C LYS A 384 2.43 -5.09 -9.89
N THR A 385 3.19 -4.72 -8.87
CA THR A 385 2.87 -3.60 -7.99
C THR A 385 2.80 -2.31 -8.78
N ARG A 386 1.81 -1.48 -8.47
CA ARG A 386 1.56 -0.17 -9.10
C ARG A 386 1.52 0.92 -8.06
N LEU A 387 1.81 2.14 -8.48
CA LEU A 387 1.71 3.33 -7.65
C LEU A 387 0.78 4.34 -8.30
N THR A 388 -0.20 4.80 -7.53
CA THR A 388 -1.10 5.89 -7.86
C THR A 388 -0.91 7.01 -6.86
N ILE A 389 -0.64 8.24 -7.33
CA ILE A 389 -0.48 9.41 -6.46
C ILE A 389 -1.61 10.39 -6.75
N VAL A 390 -2.47 10.60 -5.74
CA VAL A 390 -3.65 11.44 -5.88
C VAL A 390 -3.29 12.90 -5.62
N PRO A 391 -3.35 13.79 -6.63
CA PRO A 391 -3.05 15.21 -6.47
C PRO A 391 -3.97 15.86 -5.44
N HIS A 392 -3.46 16.85 -4.70
CA HIS A 392 -4.21 17.74 -3.79
C HIS A 392 -4.96 17.04 -2.64
N VAL A 393 -4.83 15.73 -2.48
CA VAL A 393 -5.49 14.96 -1.44
C VAL A 393 -4.54 14.76 -0.26
N LYS A 394 -5.05 15.04 0.94
CA LYS A 394 -4.41 14.77 2.23
C LYS A 394 -4.78 13.37 2.71
N HIS A 395 -4.40 13.00 3.93
CA HIS A 395 -4.75 11.73 4.58
C HIS A 395 -6.27 11.61 4.81
N ASN A 396 -7.02 11.31 3.75
CA ASN A 396 -8.48 11.23 3.81
C ASN A 396 -9.00 10.13 2.88
N ALA A 397 -9.44 9.02 3.44
CA ALA A 397 -9.91 7.85 2.70
C ALA A 397 -11.02 8.17 1.69
N GLU A 398 -11.98 9.04 2.07
CA GLU A 398 -13.09 9.39 1.20
C GLU A 398 -12.64 10.18 -0.04
N LYS A 399 -11.71 11.14 0.17
CA LYS A 399 -11.14 11.92 -0.94
C LYS A 399 -10.21 11.08 -1.82
N VAL A 400 -9.43 10.18 -1.21
CA VAL A 400 -8.57 9.26 -1.95
C VAL A 400 -9.40 8.37 -2.86
N PHE A 401 -10.37 7.64 -2.31
CA PHE A 401 -11.15 6.66 -3.09
C PHE A 401 -12.30 7.28 -3.89
N GLY A 402 -12.74 8.48 -3.56
CA GLY A 402 -13.70 9.25 -4.35
C GLY A 402 -13.11 9.98 -5.56
N SER A 403 -11.76 10.11 -5.63
CA SER A 403 -11.08 10.73 -6.77
C SER A 403 -11.11 9.85 -8.02
N LYS A 404 -10.81 10.43 -9.20
CA LYS A 404 -10.64 9.65 -10.44
C LYS A 404 -9.57 8.56 -10.30
N HIS A 405 -8.47 8.88 -9.61
CA HIS A 405 -7.36 7.94 -9.37
C HIS A 405 -7.76 6.82 -8.41
N GLY A 406 -8.51 7.13 -7.35
CA GLY A 406 -9.08 6.13 -6.44
C GLY A 406 -10.09 5.23 -7.13
N ARG A 407 -10.92 5.79 -8.01
CA ARG A 407 -11.87 5.06 -8.83
C ARG A 407 -11.15 4.11 -9.78
N SER A 408 -10.09 4.57 -10.44
CA SER A 408 -9.23 3.74 -11.28
C SER A 408 -8.58 2.60 -10.49
N ALA A 409 -8.00 2.87 -9.31
CA ALA A 409 -7.43 1.85 -8.46
C ALA A 409 -8.44 0.77 -8.03
N LEU A 410 -9.70 1.16 -7.80
CA LEU A 410 -10.77 0.26 -7.37
C LEU A 410 -11.36 -0.58 -8.52
N PHE A 411 -11.53 0.00 -9.71
CA PHE A 411 -12.39 -0.58 -10.74
C PHE A 411 -11.68 -0.91 -12.05
N ASP A 412 -10.53 -0.30 -12.39
CA ASP A 412 -9.81 -0.63 -13.61
C ASP A 412 -9.01 -1.94 -13.46
N HIS A 413 -8.95 -2.75 -14.53
CA HIS A 413 -8.30 -4.05 -14.46
C HIS A 413 -6.77 -3.96 -14.48
N TYR A 414 -6.18 -3.32 -15.50
CA TYR A 414 -4.73 -3.37 -15.72
C TYR A 414 -4.07 -1.99 -15.72
N ASP A 415 -4.65 -1.03 -16.38
CA ASP A 415 -4.09 0.31 -16.58
C ASP A 415 -4.64 1.27 -15.50
N VAL A 416 -4.17 1.10 -14.27
CA VAL A 416 -4.52 2.00 -13.17
C VAL A 416 -3.88 3.36 -13.41
N ASP A 417 -4.68 4.42 -13.27
CA ASP A 417 -4.22 5.81 -13.40
C ASP A 417 -3.09 6.10 -12.42
N MET A 418 -1.94 6.47 -12.94
CA MET A 418 -0.74 6.70 -12.14
C MET A 418 -0.81 7.97 -11.28
N GLY A 419 -1.65 8.94 -11.68
CA GLY A 419 -1.75 10.22 -11.00
C GLY A 419 -0.49 11.09 -11.16
N TRP A 420 -0.19 11.86 -10.11
CA TRP A 420 0.97 12.75 -10.09
C TRP A 420 2.30 11.98 -10.18
N ARG A 421 3.25 12.59 -10.85
CA ARG A 421 4.65 12.13 -10.91
C ARG A 421 5.60 13.30 -10.66
N PRO A 422 6.83 13.05 -10.15
CA PRO A 422 7.84 14.09 -9.98
C PRO A 422 8.20 14.79 -11.29
N ASP A 423 8.64 16.05 -11.21
CA ASP A 423 9.14 16.78 -12.36
C ASP A 423 10.31 16.04 -13.02
N GLY A 424 10.33 16.02 -14.35
CA GLY A 424 11.32 15.27 -15.12
C GLY A 424 11.10 13.76 -15.19
N TRP A 425 10.07 13.23 -14.53
CA TRP A 425 9.71 11.83 -14.68
C TRP A 425 9.13 11.56 -16.07
N THR A 426 9.56 10.47 -16.68
CA THR A 426 9.07 10.00 -17.98
C THR A 426 8.61 8.56 -17.87
N TYR A 427 7.50 8.23 -18.51
CA TYR A 427 6.99 6.86 -18.53
C TYR A 427 7.97 5.91 -19.23
N GLN A 428 8.27 4.81 -18.57
CA GLN A 428 9.03 3.71 -19.15
C GLN A 428 8.15 2.45 -19.18
N ALA A 429 7.93 1.89 -20.37
CA ALA A 429 7.16 0.67 -20.48
C ALA A 429 7.88 -0.49 -19.77
N PRO A 430 7.16 -1.32 -19.00
CA PRO A 430 7.76 -2.50 -18.39
C PRO A 430 8.45 -3.40 -19.42
N LYS A 431 9.59 -3.99 -19.07
CA LYS A 431 10.39 -4.85 -19.97
C LYS A 431 9.57 -5.94 -20.67
N ALA A 432 8.57 -6.50 -20.01
CA ALA A 432 7.66 -7.49 -20.60
C ALA A 432 6.79 -6.92 -21.74
N ARG A 433 6.35 -5.65 -21.60
CA ARG A 433 5.59 -4.97 -22.68
C ARG A 433 6.46 -4.74 -23.91
N ILE A 434 7.72 -4.38 -23.69
CA ILE A 434 8.72 -4.21 -24.78
C ILE A 434 8.96 -5.55 -25.48
N ALA A 435 9.14 -6.63 -24.72
CA ALA A 435 9.34 -7.97 -25.27
C ALA A 435 8.13 -8.47 -26.09
N LEU A 436 6.91 -8.20 -25.63
CA LEU A 436 5.67 -8.52 -26.35
C LEU A 436 5.49 -7.68 -27.61
N GLN A 437 5.84 -6.40 -27.58
CA GLN A 437 5.80 -5.51 -28.75
C GLN A 437 6.84 -5.94 -29.78
N ASN A 438 8.05 -6.27 -29.38
CA ASN A 438 9.10 -6.78 -30.25
C ASN A 438 8.71 -8.14 -30.86
N LYS A 439 8.07 -9.03 -30.12
CA LYS A 439 7.55 -10.31 -30.61
C LYS A 439 6.41 -10.12 -31.63
N LYS A 440 5.55 -9.14 -31.43
CA LYS A 440 4.48 -8.76 -32.36
C LYS A 440 5.05 -8.12 -33.63
N ALA A 441 6.07 -7.26 -33.52
CA ALA A 441 6.75 -6.64 -34.63
C ALA A 441 7.50 -7.70 -35.50
N SER A 442 8.18 -8.66 -34.87
CA SER A 442 8.86 -9.75 -35.56
C SER A 442 7.89 -10.74 -36.23
N SER A 443 6.71 -10.98 -35.66
CA SER A 443 5.68 -11.83 -36.30
C SER A 443 4.94 -11.14 -37.44
N SER A 444 4.86 -9.79 -37.45
CA SER A 444 4.30 -9.04 -38.58
C SER A 444 5.26 -8.86 -39.76
N SER A 445 6.57 -8.92 -39.49
CA SER A 445 7.59 -8.89 -40.58
C SER A 445 7.85 -10.23 -41.25
N SER A 446 7.41 -11.35 -40.69
CA SER A 446 7.55 -12.69 -41.28
C SER A 446 6.38 -13.12 -42.16
N SER A 447 5.31 -12.30 -42.26
CA SER A 447 4.12 -12.61 -43.09
C SER A 447 4.13 -11.98 -44.50
N SER A 448 5.23 -11.33 -44.89
CA SER A 448 5.30 -10.64 -46.19
C SER A 448 6.43 -11.12 -47.12
N SER A 449 6.78 -12.42 -47.12
CA SER A 449 7.63 -12.95 -48.19
C SER A 449 7.39 -14.44 -48.43
N SER A 450 7.01 -14.69 -49.67
CA SER A 450 7.14 -15.90 -50.47
C SER A 450 5.88 -16.69 -50.79
N SER A 451 5.36 -16.34 -51.95
CA SER A 451 4.70 -17.28 -52.86
C SER A 451 5.75 -17.83 -53.84
N SER A 452 6.04 -19.13 -53.85
CA SER A 452 6.48 -19.93 -55.01
C SER A 452 6.39 -21.41 -54.65
N PRO A 453 6.08 -22.30 -55.66
CA PRO A 453 5.49 -23.60 -55.40
C PRO A 453 6.50 -24.76 -55.28
N PRO A 454 6.02 -25.99 -55.01
CA PRO A 454 6.85 -27.07 -54.48
C PRO A 454 7.49 -27.95 -55.53
N THR A 455 8.67 -28.47 -55.21
CA THR A 455 9.23 -29.66 -55.88
C THR A 455 9.47 -30.75 -54.84
N SER A 456 8.94 -31.90 -55.17
CA SER A 456 9.02 -33.18 -54.51
C SER A 456 10.43 -33.77 -54.51
N SER A 457 10.85 -34.37 -53.39
CA SER A 457 11.67 -35.58 -53.42
C SER A 457 11.63 -36.32 -52.08
N THR A 458 11.33 -37.58 -52.21
CA THR A 458 11.24 -38.71 -51.28
C THR A 458 12.62 -39.18 -50.80
N SER A 459 12.69 -39.63 -49.52
CA SER A 459 13.41 -40.84 -49.04
C SER A 459 13.43 -40.84 -47.51
N LEU A 460 12.74 -41.74 -46.85
CA LEU A 460 13.05 -43.07 -46.34
C LEU A 460 14.03 -43.15 -45.18
N SER A 461 13.43 -43.65 -44.06
CA SER A 461 13.94 -44.61 -43.07
C SER A 461 15.10 -44.18 -42.16
N SER A 462 15.12 -44.46 -40.85
CA SER A 462 14.87 -45.69 -40.07
C SER A 462 15.03 -45.41 -38.57
N SER A 463 14.14 -45.83 -37.77
CA SER A 463 14.10 -46.79 -36.64
C SER A 463 15.36 -46.97 -35.76
N SER A 464 15.16 -46.86 -34.44
CA SER A 464 15.43 -47.84 -33.36
C SER A 464 15.41 -47.13 -32.03
N SER A 465 14.49 -47.37 -31.09
CA SER A 465 14.30 -48.46 -30.17
C SER A 465 15.31 -48.51 -29.00
N SER A 466 14.71 -48.47 -27.83
CA SER A 466 14.86 -49.26 -26.58
C SER A 466 15.55 -48.50 -25.45
N ALA A 467 14.98 -48.43 -24.32
CA ALA A 467 14.45 -49.28 -23.26
C ALA A 467 15.15 -48.99 -21.93
N SER A 468 14.37 -48.65 -20.95
CA SER A 468 14.16 -49.23 -19.62
C SER A 468 15.33 -49.43 -18.65
N SER A 469 15.19 -48.96 -17.40
CA SER A 469 15.08 -49.72 -16.15
C SER A 469 15.28 -48.80 -14.94
N SER A 470 14.32 -48.65 -14.06
CA SER A 470 14.02 -49.38 -12.82
C SER A 470 14.75 -48.85 -11.57
N SER A 471 13.91 -48.48 -10.61
CA SER A 471 14.18 -48.16 -9.17
C SER A 471 14.80 -49.38 -8.44
N PRO A 472 15.23 -49.26 -7.16
CA PRO A 472 14.30 -49.21 -6.04
C PRO A 472 14.73 -48.38 -4.78
N SER A 473 13.72 -48.13 -3.98
CA SER A 473 13.54 -47.78 -2.59
C SER A 473 14.60 -48.23 -1.58
N GLN A 474 14.81 -47.38 -0.54
CA GLN A 474 14.86 -47.87 0.84
C GLN A 474 14.46 -46.80 1.87
N GLU A 475 13.62 -47.24 2.76
CA GLU A 475 13.11 -46.69 4.01
C GLU A 475 14.21 -46.47 5.06
N SER A 476 14.02 -45.47 5.91
CA SER A 476 14.14 -45.62 7.38
C SER A 476 13.75 -44.33 8.12
N ALA A 477 12.77 -44.43 8.98
CA ALA A 477 12.45 -43.57 10.13
C ALA A 477 12.91 -44.31 11.42
N PRO A 478 12.70 -43.76 12.63
CA PRO A 478 12.59 -42.39 13.13
C PRO A 478 13.54 -42.13 14.32
N SER A 479 13.65 -40.90 14.78
CA SER A 479 14.05 -40.65 16.17
C SER A 479 13.36 -39.40 16.74
N GLU A 480 12.68 -39.65 17.85
CA GLU A 480 12.13 -38.66 18.77
C GLU A 480 13.18 -37.73 19.33
N SER A 481 12.82 -36.47 19.54
CA SER A 481 13.20 -35.77 20.77
C SER A 481 12.49 -34.42 20.92
N THR A 482 11.72 -34.30 21.94
CA THR A 482 11.73 -33.35 23.04
C THR A 482 11.09 -31.97 22.80
N LEU A 483 9.97 -31.81 23.48
CA LEU A 483 9.32 -30.56 23.86
C LEU A 483 10.32 -29.52 24.41
N GLY A 484 10.36 -28.37 23.80
CA GLY A 484 10.97 -27.17 24.34
C GLY A 484 9.93 -26.07 24.51
N GLY A 485 9.56 -25.80 25.75
CA GLY A 485 8.57 -24.77 26.12
C GLY A 485 9.03 -23.36 25.69
N ARG A 486 8.17 -22.63 25.05
CA ARG A 486 8.32 -21.21 24.76
C ARG A 486 7.95 -20.40 26.01
N MET A 487 8.94 -19.76 26.61
CA MET A 487 8.72 -18.69 27.57
C MET A 487 8.37 -17.40 26.84
N TYR A 488 7.22 -16.85 27.20
CA TYR A 488 6.84 -15.50 26.81
C TYR A 488 7.51 -14.50 27.74
N ALA A 489 8.32 -13.61 27.19
CA ALA A 489 8.82 -12.45 27.92
C ALA A 489 7.73 -11.38 27.93
N HIS A 490 7.23 -11.04 29.11
CA HIS A 490 6.47 -9.83 29.39
C HIS A 490 7.43 -8.65 29.40
N ASP A 491 7.23 -7.70 28.51
CA ASP A 491 7.86 -6.39 28.59
C ASP A 491 6.84 -5.38 29.14
N ASP A 492 6.87 -5.25 30.45
CA ASP A 492 6.25 -4.15 31.18
C ASP A 492 7.18 -2.94 31.15
N SER A 493 7.02 -2.04 30.20
CA SER A 493 7.69 -0.76 30.25
C SER A 493 6.83 0.27 30.97
N ALA A 494 7.12 0.41 32.26
CA ALA A 494 6.64 1.49 33.10
C ALA A 494 7.12 2.85 32.58
N SER A 495 6.18 3.77 32.49
CA SER A 495 6.40 5.18 32.24
C SER A 495 6.95 5.87 33.48
N HIS A 496 8.11 6.46 33.40
CA HIS A 496 8.56 7.47 34.36
C HIS A 496 8.29 8.88 33.82
N PRO A 497 7.83 9.80 34.68
CA PRO A 497 7.58 11.18 34.26
C PRO A 497 8.88 12.00 34.33
N CYS A 498 9.23 12.68 33.25
CA CYS A 498 10.23 13.74 33.28
C CYS A 498 9.58 15.07 33.60
N SER A 499 10.10 15.64 34.66
CA SER A 499 9.80 16.93 35.25
C SER A 499 10.14 18.10 34.34
N HIS A 500 9.30 19.14 34.47
CA HIS A 500 9.43 20.47 33.88
C HIS A 500 10.75 21.16 34.23
N VAL A 501 11.42 21.71 33.21
CA VAL A 501 12.27 22.88 33.38
C VAL A 501 11.84 23.92 32.37
N SER A 502 11.24 24.98 32.88
CA SER A 502 10.98 26.24 32.20
C SER A 502 12.28 26.99 32.02
N LEU A 503 12.56 27.45 30.81
CA LEU A 503 13.47 28.58 30.61
C LEU A 503 12.90 29.52 29.55
N LEU A 504 12.77 30.76 30.01
CA LEU A 504 12.27 31.96 29.37
C LEU A 504 13.12 32.36 28.14
N ALA A 505 12.41 32.94 27.18
CA ALA A 505 12.95 33.67 26.04
C ALA A 505 13.76 34.91 26.42
N PRO A 506 14.48 35.53 25.47
CA PRO A 506 13.92 36.78 24.99
C PRO A 506 13.96 36.97 23.47
N LEU A 507 12.97 37.72 23.01
CA LEU A 507 12.85 38.41 21.73
C LEU A 507 14.09 39.26 21.40
N VAL A 508 14.53 39.20 20.14
CA VAL A 508 15.21 40.33 19.51
C VAL A 508 14.57 40.54 18.14
N PHE A 509 13.88 41.66 18.04
CA PHE A 509 13.50 42.35 16.80
C PHE A 509 14.75 42.94 16.15
N ALA A 510 14.92 42.78 14.87
CA ALA A 510 15.68 43.70 14.05
C ALA A 510 14.98 43.88 12.69
N CYS A 511 14.35 45.03 12.56
CA CYS A 511 14.02 45.68 11.29
C CYS A 511 15.29 45.97 10.49
N VAL A 512 15.29 45.62 9.20
CA VAL A 512 16.06 46.40 8.21
C VAL A 512 15.11 46.69 7.06
N ILE A 513 14.79 47.98 6.96
CA ILE A 513 14.16 48.66 5.84
C ILE A 513 15.29 49.32 5.02
N LEU A 514 15.05 49.44 3.74
CA LEU A 514 15.53 50.37 2.72
C LEU A 514 16.57 49.82 1.72
N VAL A 515 16.22 49.99 0.55
CA VAL A 515 16.24 51.01 -0.51
C VAL A 515 17.23 50.62 -1.60
N LEU A 516 16.79 50.32 -2.70
CA LEU A 516 16.75 50.94 -4.02
C LEU A 516 16.14 49.97 -5.04
#